data_4ad217b6a6280603826006b2f03ca9d2
#
_entry.id   4ad217b6a6280603826006b2f03ca9d2
#
_cell.length_a   1.000
_cell.length_b   1.000
_cell.length_c   1.000
_cell.angle_alpha   90.00
_cell.angle_beta   90.00
_cell.angle_gamma   90.00
#
_symmetry.space_group_name_H-M   'P 1'
#
loop_
_entity.id
_entity.type
_entity.pdbx_description
1 polymer ?
#
loop_
_entity_poly.entity_id
_entity_poly.type
_entity_poly.pdbx_seq_one_letter_code
_entity_poly.pdbx_strand_id
1 'polypeptide(L)'
;MGASEKSRVSKRVAAIAESATLAVDSKAKALKAAGKPVIGFGAGEPDFPTPDYIVNAAIEAAKNPANHRYTPTPGLPELRDAIVKKTKRDSNYEITADQVLVTNGGKQSVYQSFASVLDPGDEVLLPSPFWTTYPECIKLAGGKAVEVFADESQNYLVSVAQLEKALTPKTKVLLFCSPSNPTGSVYSPAQVKEIGEWALKNNLWVITDEIYEHLLYLSLIHI
;
A
#
# COMPACT_ATOMS: atom_id res chain seq x y z
N MET A 1 -43.66 -15.52 -10.38
CA MET A 1 -42.85 -14.46 -9.75
C MET A 1 -41.75 -15.19 -8.99
N GLY A 2 -40.54 -15.29 -9.61
CA GLY A 2 -39.40 -15.94 -8.98
C GLY A 2 -38.90 -15.10 -7.82
N ALA A 3 -38.75 -15.71 -6.64
CA ALA A 3 -38.06 -15.08 -5.52
C ALA A 3 -36.67 -14.69 -5.99
N SER A 4 -36.31 -13.41 -5.92
CA SER A 4 -34.95 -12.97 -6.19
C SER A 4 -34.02 -13.67 -5.21
N GLU A 5 -33.12 -14.49 -5.72
CA GLU A 5 -32.12 -15.18 -4.90
C GLU A 5 -31.36 -14.11 -4.10
N LYS A 6 -31.51 -14.14 -2.77
CA LYS A 6 -30.77 -13.22 -1.90
C LYS A 6 -29.29 -13.49 -2.07
N SER A 7 -28.52 -12.48 -2.50
CA SER A 7 -27.07 -12.56 -2.54
C SER A 7 -26.53 -13.06 -1.20
N ARG A 8 -25.71 -14.12 -1.23
CA ARG A 8 -25.05 -14.68 -0.04
C ARG A 8 -23.81 -13.91 0.38
N VAL A 9 -23.38 -12.97 -0.47
CA VAL A 9 -22.20 -12.12 -0.25
C VAL A 9 -22.66 -10.73 0.20
N SER A 10 -21.95 -10.11 1.14
CA SER A 10 -22.26 -8.76 1.58
C SER A 10 -22.12 -7.76 0.41
N LYS A 11 -22.93 -6.70 0.42
CA LYS A 11 -22.86 -5.64 -0.60
C LYS A 11 -21.44 -5.04 -0.73
N ARG A 12 -20.72 -4.93 0.38
CA ARG A 12 -19.32 -4.41 0.38
C ARG A 12 -18.39 -5.30 -0.41
N VAL A 13 -18.43 -6.61 -0.16
CA VAL A 13 -17.60 -7.58 -0.89
C VAL A 13 -18.02 -7.69 -2.35
N ALA A 14 -19.33 -7.69 -2.63
CA ALA A 14 -19.85 -7.74 -4.00
C ALA A 14 -19.49 -6.48 -4.83
N ALA A 15 -19.15 -5.38 -4.19
CA ALA A 15 -18.74 -4.13 -4.85
C ALA A 15 -17.22 -4.07 -5.16
N ILE A 16 -16.43 -5.06 -4.71
CA ILE A 16 -14.99 -5.12 -4.99
C ILE A 16 -14.80 -5.57 -6.44
N ALA A 17 -14.00 -4.82 -7.19
CA ALA A 17 -13.62 -5.19 -8.55
C ALA A 17 -12.55 -6.29 -8.53
N GLU A 18 -12.58 -7.16 -9.53
CA GLU A 18 -11.48 -8.09 -9.78
C GLU A 18 -10.18 -7.31 -10.05
N SER A 19 -9.05 -7.87 -9.62
CA SER A 19 -7.74 -7.24 -9.85
C SER A 19 -7.44 -7.17 -11.34
N ALA A 20 -7.45 -5.97 -11.90
CA ALA A 20 -7.07 -5.72 -13.30
C ALA A 20 -5.66 -6.24 -13.62
N THR A 21 -4.72 -6.11 -12.67
CA THR A 21 -3.35 -6.61 -12.79
C THR A 21 -3.32 -8.12 -12.96
N LEU A 22 -4.07 -8.87 -12.12
CA LEU A 22 -4.13 -10.33 -12.23
C LEU A 22 -4.83 -10.79 -13.51
N ALA A 23 -5.86 -10.08 -13.95
CA ALA A 23 -6.56 -10.38 -15.20
C ALA A 23 -5.64 -10.20 -16.42
N VAL A 24 -4.88 -9.12 -16.45
CA VAL A 24 -3.89 -8.85 -17.53
C VAL A 24 -2.77 -9.90 -17.53
N ASP A 25 -2.22 -10.24 -16.36
CA ASP A 25 -1.17 -11.26 -16.22
C ASP A 25 -1.66 -12.64 -16.65
N SER A 26 -2.84 -13.05 -16.21
CA SER A 26 -3.48 -14.31 -16.61
C SER A 26 -3.69 -14.38 -18.13
N LYS A 27 -4.14 -13.29 -18.75
CA LYS A 27 -4.29 -13.19 -20.20
C LYS A 27 -2.96 -13.30 -20.93
N ALA A 28 -1.92 -12.63 -20.44
CA ALA A 28 -0.57 -12.72 -21.01
C ALA A 28 -0.02 -14.15 -20.93
N LYS A 29 -0.19 -14.82 -19.78
CA LYS A 29 0.21 -16.23 -19.58
C LYS A 29 -0.53 -17.18 -20.52
N ALA A 30 -1.84 -17.02 -20.67
CA ALA A 30 -2.65 -17.83 -21.59
C ALA A 30 -2.22 -17.65 -23.05
N LEU A 31 -1.91 -16.43 -23.49
CA LEU A 31 -1.42 -16.15 -24.83
C LEU A 31 -0.04 -16.75 -25.08
N LYS A 32 0.88 -16.67 -24.09
CA LYS A 32 2.20 -17.34 -24.17
C LYS A 32 2.05 -18.86 -24.29
N ALA A 33 1.18 -19.46 -23.48
CA ALA A 33 0.87 -20.90 -23.55
C ALA A 33 0.29 -21.33 -24.91
N ALA A 34 -0.42 -20.43 -25.60
CA ALA A 34 -0.92 -20.63 -26.97
C ALA A 34 0.13 -20.33 -28.05
N GLY A 35 1.42 -20.18 -27.71
CA GLY A 35 2.52 -19.94 -28.66
C GLY A 35 2.57 -18.53 -29.25
N LYS A 36 1.85 -17.55 -28.67
CA LYS A 36 1.89 -16.17 -29.14
C LYS A 36 3.12 -15.43 -28.59
N PRO A 37 3.78 -14.56 -29.37
CA PRO A 37 4.90 -13.75 -28.92
C PRO A 37 4.38 -12.61 -28.04
N VAL A 38 4.29 -12.84 -26.73
CA VAL A 38 3.77 -11.86 -25.77
C VAL A 38 4.87 -11.50 -24.77
N ILE A 39 5.09 -10.20 -24.60
CA ILE A 39 5.89 -9.64 -23.50
C ILE A 39 4.91 -9.14 -22.43
N GLY A 40 5.00 -9.69 -21.21
CA GLY A 40 4.09 -9.34 -20.11
C GLY A 40 4.67 -8.21 -19.28
N PHE A 41 3.86 -7.15 -19.07
CA PHE A 41 4.14 -6.05 -18.14
C PHE A 41 3.02 -5.91 -17.09
N GLY A 42 2.22 -6.96 -16.88
CA GLY A 42 1.04 -6.91 -16.01
C GLY A 42 1.35 -7.05 -14.53
N ALA A 43 2.38 -7.80 -14.17
CA ALA A 43 2.82 -7.96 -12.77
C ALA A 43 4.30 -7.64 -12.69
N GLY A 44 4.66 -6.82 -11.69
CA GLY A 44 6.05 -6.51 -11.36
C GLY A 44 6.47 -7.27 -10.10
N GLU A 45 7.59 -7.97 -10.17
CA GLU A 45 8.25 -8.61 -9.04
C GLU A 45 9.77 -8.53 -9.24
N PRO A 46 10.57 -8.56 -8.15
CA PRO A 46 12.02 -8.63 -8.28
C PRO A 46 12.44 -9.84 -9.13
N ASP A 47 13.40 -9.65 -10.03
CA ASP A 47 13.91 -10.69 -10.94
C ASP A 47 15.09 -11.49 -10.36
N PHE A 48 15.43 -11.25 -9.09
CA PHE A 48 16.43 -11.99 -8.33
C PHE A 48 15.80 -12.73 -7.14
N PRO A 49 16.35 -13.90 -6.75
CA PRO A 49 15.79 -14.68 -5.65
C PRO A 49 16.01 -14.00 -4.29
N THR A 50 15.27 -14.48 -3.31
CA THR A 50 15.53 -14.11 -1.91
C THR A 50 16.97 -14.48 -1.53
N PRO A 51 17.74 -13.60 -0.90
CA PRO A 51 19.11 -13.88 -0.48
C PRO A 51 19.23 -15.13 0.41
N ASP A 52 20.27 -15.93 0.16
CA ASP A 52 20.47 -17.23 0.82
C ASP A 52 20.46 -17.14 2.35
N TYR A 53 21.01 -16.06 2.92
CA TYR A 53 21.03 -15.90 4.38
C TYR A 53 19.61 -15.75 4.97
N ILE A 54 18.67 -15.17 4.23
CA ILE A 54 17.26 -15.08 4.63
C ILE A 54 16.60 -16.44 4.51
N VAL A 55 16.83 -17.14 3.39
CA VAL A 55 16.28 -18.49 3.17
C VAL A 55 16.75 -19.44 4.26
N ASN A 56 18.06 -19.45 4.55
CA ASN A 56 18.64 -20.31 5.60
C ASN A 56 18.08 -19.98 7.00
N ALA A 57 17.92 -18.70 7.34
CA ALA A 57 17.31 -18.29 8.59
C ALA A 57 15.86 -18.79 8.72
N ALA A 58 15.08 -18.74 7.63
CA ALA A 58 13.72 -19.26 7.61
C ALA A 58 13.67 -20.78 7.79
N ILE A 59 14.58 -21.53 7.18
CA ILE A 59 14.72 -22.98 7.33
C ILE A 59 15.03 -23.35 8.78
N GLU A 60 16.00 -22.67 9.41
CA GLU A 60 16.35 -22.93 10.80
C GLU A 60 15.22 -22.56 11.76
N ALA A 61 14.53 -21.44 11.52
CA ALA A 61 13.36 -21.06 12.28
C ALA A 61 12.22 -22.11 12.18
N ALA A 62 12.00 -22.67 10.99
CA ALA A 62 10.99 -23.71 10.78
C ALA A 62 11.33 -25.04 11.49
N LYS A 63 12.60 -25.35 11.72
CA LYS A 63 13.03 -26.54 12.49
C LYS A 63 12.83 -26.38 14.00
N ASN A 64 12.69 -25.17 14.49
CA ASN A 64 12.57 -24.93 15.94
C ASN A 64 11.10 -25.09 16.39
N PRO A 65 10.77 -26.10 17.24
CA PRO A 65 9.41 -26.34 17.70
C PRO A 65 8.81 -25.17 18.52
N ALA A 66 9.63 -24.30 19.10
CA ALA A 66 9.16 -23.11 19.81
C ALA A 66 8.42 -22.14 18.87
N ASN A 67 8.77 -22.14 17.57
CA ASN A 67 8.12 -21.31 16.56
C ASN A 67 6.78 -21.90 16.05
N HIS A 68 6.40 -23.12 16.50
CA HIS A 68 5.13 -23.75 16.15
C HIS A 68 4.05 -23.46 17.21
N ARG A 69 4.03 -22.27 17.74
CA ARG A 69 3.11 -21.82 18.77
C ARG A 69 2.46 -20.49 18.38
N TYR A 70 1.36 -20.16 19.06
CA TYR A 70 0.77 -18.83 18.93
C TYR A 70 1.77 -17.74 19.30
N THR A 71 1.78 -16.69 18.51
CA THR A 71 2.55 -15.47 18.79
C THR A 71 1.67 -14.42 19.45
N PRO A 72 2.26 -13.39 20.09
CA PRO A 72 1.51 -12.20 20.48
C PRO A 72 0.85 -11.56 19.24
N THR A 73 -0.36 -11.02 19.43
CA THR A 73 -1.15 -10.41 18.33
C THR A 73 -0.38 -9.38 17.48
N PRO A 74 0.42 -8.47 18.06
CA PRO A 74 1.17 -7.49 17.28
C PRO A 74 2.44 -8.06 16.63
N GLY A 75 2.78 -9.31 16.81
CA GLY A 75 3.97 -9.98 16.30
C GLY A 75 5.01 -10.30 17.38
N LEU A 76 6.03 -11.04 17.00
CA LEU A 76 7.13 -11.43 17.87
C LEU A 76 7.87 -10.17 18.39
N PRO A 77 8.19 -10.10 19.70
CA PRO A 77 8.91 -8.96 20.27
C PRO A 77 10.23 -8.67 19.54
N GLU A 78 10.99 -9.70 19.22
CA GLU A 78 12.29 -9.58 18.52
C GLU A 78 12.15 -8.96 17.14
N LEU A 79 11.08 -9.31 16.41
CA LEU A 79 10.79 -8.71 15.10
C LEU A 79 10.36 -7.25 15.23
N ARG A 80 9.52 -6.93 16.20
CA ARG A 80 9.08 -5.56 16.48
C ARG A 80 10.27 -4.67 16.87
N ASP A 81 11.16 -5.15 17.70
CA ASP A 81 12.40 -4.45 18.07
C ASP A 81 13.34 -4.26 16.87
N ALA A 82 13.42 -5.25 15.98
CA ALA A 82 14.17 -5.12 14.72
C ALA A 82 13.57 -4.06 13.80
N ILE A 83 12.24 -3.96 13.71
CA ILE A 83 11.53 -2.93 12.96
C ILE A 83 11.81 -1.53 13.55
N VAL A 84 11.75 -1.37 14.88
CA VAL A 84 12.09 -0.11 15.55
C VAL A 84 13.50 0.35 15.19
N LYS A 85 14.48 -0.56 15.27
CA LYS A 85 15.88 -0.28 14.91
C LYS A 85 16.03 0.09 13.43
N LYS A 86 15.34 -0.63 12.55
CA LYS A 86 15.33 -0.36 11.11
C LYS A 86 14.75 1.03 10.82
N THR A 87 13.60 1.36 11.40
CA THR A 87 12.93 2.65 11.21
C THR A 87 13.81 3.82 11.68
N LYS A 88 14.47 3.67 12.82
CA LYS A 88 15.45 4.69 13.28
C LYS A 88 16.64 4.82 12.36
N ARG A 89 17.20 3.70 11.89
CA ARG A 89 18.38 3.68 11.00
C ARG A 89 18.08 4.30 9.64
N ASP A 90 16.95 3.91 9.03
CA ASP A 90 16.67 4.21 7.63
C ASP A 90 15.91 5.55 7.45
N SER A 91 15.02 5.89 8.38
CA SER A 91 14.17 7.08 8.28
C SER A 91 14.45 8.13 9.37
N ASN A 92 15.41 7.86 10.27
CA ASN A 92 15.66 8.67 11.48
C ASN A 92 14.40 8.98 12.31
N TYR A 93 13.38 8.11 12.21
CA TYR A 93 12.12 8.22 12.91
C TYR A 93 12.12 7.33 14.15
N GLU A 94 11.81 7.93 15.31
CA GLU A 94 11.80 7.22 16.59
C GLU A 94 10.41 6.72 16.90
N ILE A 95 10.29 5.40 16.98
CA ILE A 95 9.07 4.69 17.40
C ILE A 95 9.41 3.71 18.51
N THR A 96 8.39 3.22 19.19
CA THR A 96 8.51 2.18 20.20
C THR A 96 7.88 0.87 19.71
N ALA A 97 8.22 -0.26 20.32
CA ALA A 97 7.72 -1.56 19.89
C ALA A 97 6.19 -1.70 19.98
N ASP A 98 5.53 -0.96 20.88
CA ASP A 98 4.06 -0.95 21.00
C ASP A 98 3.36 -0.17 19.87
N GLN A 99 4.11 0.61 19.08
CA GLN A 99 3.63 1.26 17.85
C GLN A 99 3.83 0.38 16.60
N VAL A 100 4.30 -0.85 16.74
CA VAL A 100 4.54 -1.78 15.64
C VAL A 100 3.53 -2.90 15.64
N LEU A 101 2.86 -3.11 14.51
CA LEU A 101 1.98 -4.23 14.23
C LEU A 101 2.49 -4.98 13.00
N VAL A 102 2.81 -6.27 13.18
CA VAL A 102 3.22 -7.16 12.09
C VAL A 102 1.97 -7.79 11.45
N THR A 103 1.89 -7.76 10.13
CA THR A 103 0.74 -8.25 9.37
C THR A 103 1.13 -9.32 8.35
N ASN A 104 0.13 -10.02 7.80
CA ASN A 104 0.32 -10.98 6.72
C ASN A 104 0.44 -10.27 5.36
N GLY A 105 1.54 -9.54 5.20
CA GLY A 105 1.85 -8.75 4.02
C GLY A 105 1.18 -7.36 4.00
N GLY A 106 1.66 -6.50 3.08
CA GLY A 106 1.27 -5.09 2.99
C GLY A 106 -0.22 -4.87 2.71
N LYS A 107 -0.90 -5.76 1.99
CA LYS A 107 -2.35 -5.63 1.75
C LYS A 107 -3.16 -5.65 3.04
N GLN A 108 -2.78 -6.47 4.00
CA GLN A 108 -3.44 -6.49 5.30
C GLN A 108 -3.17 -5.19 6.05
N SER A 109 -1.95 -4.68 6.04
CA SER A 109 -1.60 -3.40 6.67
C SER A 109 -2.44 -2.26 6.09
N VAL A 110 -2.49 -2.15 4.77
CA VAL A 110 -3.25 -1.11 4.06
C VAL A 110 -4.74 -1.18 4.42
N TYR A 111 -5.34 -2.36 4.35
CA TYR A 111 -6.75 -2.51 4.71
C TYR A 111 -7.01 -2.15 6.18
N GLN A 112 -6.20 -2.67 7.10
CA GLN A 112 -6.37 -2.43 8.53
C GLN A 112 -6.17 -0.95 8.89
N SER A 113 -5.23 -0.25 8.24
CA SER A 113 -5.05 1.18 8.43
C SER A 113 -6.33 1.96 8.10
N PHE A 114 -6.94 1.69 6.93
CA PHE A 114 -8.22 2.31 6.59
C PHE A 114 -9.35 1.89 7.52
N ALA A 115 -9.47 0.59 7.83
CA ALA A 115 -10.53 0.08 8.69
C ALA A 115 -10.45 0.62 10.13
N SER A 116 -9.27 1.07 10.56
CA SER A 116 -9.07 1.66 11.90
C SER A 116 -9.47 3.13 11.99
N VAL A 117 -9.49 3.85 10.86
CA VAL A 117 -9.68 5.31 10.87
C VAL A 117 -10.92 5.78 10.11
N LEU A 118 -11.50 4.97 9.22
CA LEU A 118 -12.62 5.38 8.39
C LEU A 118 -13.96 4.93 8.95
N ASP A 119 -14.91 5.87 8.98
CA ASP A 119 -16.33 5.60 9.13
C ASP A 119 -17.04 5.61 7.76
N PRO A 120 -18.26 5.04 7.65
CA PRO A 120 -19.00 5.06 6.39
C PRO A 120 -19.23 6.48 5.86
N GLY A 121 -18.72 6.76 4.67
CA GLY A 121 -18.84 8.05 3.99
C GLY A 121 -17.67 9.01 4.17
N ASP A 122 -16.67 8.65 5.00
CA ASP A 122 -15.41 9.39 5.06
C ASP A 122 -14.66 9.29 3.72
N GLU A 123 -13.96 10.35 3.36
CA GLU A 123 -13.22 10.46 2.11
C GLU A 123 -11.71 10.33 2.33
N VAL A 124 -11.08 9.62 1.39
CA VAL A 124 -9.62 9.46 1.31
C VAL A 124 -9.13 10.12 0.04
N LEU A 125 -8.29 11.13 0.14
CA LEU A 125 -7.58 11.68 -1.02
C LEU A 125 -6.57 10.65 -1.50
N LEU A 126 -6.67 10.29 -2.75
CA LEU A 126 -5.88 9.24 -3.40
C LEU A 126 -5.17 9.81 -4.62
N PRO A 127 -3.89 10.23 -4.50
CA PRO A 127 -3.06 10.62 -5.63
C PRO A 127 -3.04 9.53 -6.70
N SER A 128 -3.24 9.91 -7.96
CA SER A 128 -3.35 9.01 -9.10
C SER A 128 -2.32 9.40 -10.18
N PRO A 129 -1.72 8.42 -10.88
CA PRO A 129 -1.97 6.97 -10.85
C PRO A 129 -1.55 6.27 -9.56
N PHE A 130 -2.27 5.21 -9.17
CA PHE A 130 -2.08 4.51 -7.90
C PHE A 130 -2.15 2.98 -8.07
N TRP A 131 -1.68 2.26 -7.06
CA TRP A 131 -1.87 0.81 -6.98
C TRP A 131 -3.34 0.44 -6.81
N THR A 132 -3.84 -0.42 -7.68
CA THR A 132 -5.27 -0.77 -7.81
C THR A 132 -5.90 -1.37 -6.55
N THR A 133 -5.09 -1.76 -5.57
CA THR A 133 -5.58 -2.28 -4.27
C THR A 133 -6.13 -1.17 -3.36
N TYR A 134 -5.61 0.05 -3.44
CA TYR A 134 -6.00 1.12 -2.51
C TYR A 134 -7.49 1.46 -2.55
N PRO A 135 -8.11 1.75 -3.72
CA PRO A 135 -9.53 2.09 -3.75
C PRO A 135 -10.41 0.93 -3.25
N GLU A 136 -10.01 -0.31 -3.47
CA GLU A 136 -10.76 -1.46 -2.99
C GLU A 136 -10.67 -1.62 -1.46
N CYS A 137 -9.50 -1.38 -0.87
CA CYS A 137 -9.35 -1.35 0.59
C CYS A 137 -10.14 -0.21 1.24
N ILE A 138 -10.13 0.99 0.66
CA ILE A 138 -10.92 2.14 1.12
C ILE A 138 -12.41 1.80 1.09
N LYS A 139 -12.90 1.27 -0.04
CA LYS A 139 -14.30 0.85 -0.22
C LYS A 139 -14.71 -0.23 0.77
N LEU A 140 -13.85 -1.24 0.97
CA LEU A 140 -14.10 -2.32 1.92
C LEU A 140 -14.17 -1.83 3.36
N ALA A 141 -13.39 -0.81 3.70
CA ALA A 141 -13.42 -0.13 5.00
C ALA A 141 -14.63 0.80 5.17
N GLY A 142 -15.43 1.03 4.11
CA GLY A 142 -16.62 1.88 4.14
C GLY A 142 -16.37 3.32 3.70
N GLY A 143 -15.13 3.68 3.38
CA GLY A 143 -14.76 5.00 2.88
C GLY A 143 -15.00 5.18 1.38
N LYS A 144 -14.76 6.39 0.92
CA LYS A 144 -14.83 6.79 -0.49
C LYS A 144 -13.47 7.29 -0.94
N ALA A 145 -12.90 6.69 -1.98
CA ALA A 145 -11.72 7.21 -2.63
C ALA A 145 -12.06 8.47 -3.45
N VAL A 146 -11.32 9.54 -3.23
CA VAL A 146 -11.37 10.77 -4.00
C VAL A 146 -10.05 10.87 -4.77
N GLU A 147 -10.10 10.56 -6.05
CA GLU A 147 -8.94 10.56 -6.92
C GLU A 147 -8.44 11.98 -7.16
N VAL A 148 -7.15 12.19 -6.98
CA VAL A 148 -6.45 13.44 -7.33
C VAL A 148 -5.44 13.12 -8.40
N PHE A 149 -5.78 13.47 -9.65
CA PHE A 149 -5.01 13.06 -10.81
C PHE A 149 -3.85 14.01 -11.12
N ALA A 150 -2.68 13.43 -11.40
CA ALA A 150 -1.53 14.08 -11.99
C ALA A 150 -1.08 13.31 -13.23
N ASP A 151 -0.83 14.00 -14.32
CA ASP A 151 -0.40 13.40 -15.58
C ASP A 151 1.12 13.47 -15.81
N GLU A 152 1.56 13.06 -16.99
CA GLU A 152 2.96 13.06 -17.39
C GLU A 152 3.61 14.44 -17.32
N SER A 153 2.87 15.52 -17.61
CA SER A 153 3.40 16.90 -17.57
C SER A 153 3.80 17.32 -16.15
N GLN A 154 3.25 16.66 -15.14
CA GLN A 154 3.53 16.84 -13.72
C GLN A 154 4.42 15.72 -13.16
N ASN A 155 5.02 14.88 -14.00
CA ASN A 155 5.75 13.69 -13.60
C ASN A 155 4.91 12.77 -12.69
N TYR A 156 3.58 12.77 -12.86
CA TYR A 156 2.63 12.03 -12.01
C TYR A 156 2.69 12.38 -10.52
N LEU A 157 3.16 13.57 -10.17
CA LEU A 157 3.25 14.07 -8.80
C LEU A 157 2.16 15.09 -8.53
N VAL A 158 1.31 14.80 -7.56
CA VAL A 158 0.20 15.67 -7.17
C VAL A 158 0.72 16.83 -6.33
N SER A 159 0.28 18.05 -6.62
CA SER A 159 0.60 19.26 -5.89
C SER A 159 -0.37 19.52 -4.72
N VAL A 160 0.06 20.32 -3.74
CA VAL A 160 -0.81 20.80 -2.66
C VAL A 160 -2.04 21.53 -3.20
N ALA A 161 -1.88 22.31 -4.29
CA ALA A 161 -3.02 23.01 -4.91
C ALA A 161 -4.11 22.06 -5.44
N GLN A 162 -3.72 20.88 -5.97
CA GLN A 162 -4.66 19.86 -6.42
C GLN A 162 -5.32 19.15 -5.22
N LEU A 163 -4.56 18.88 -4.15
CA LEU A 163 -5.09 18.31 -2.91
C LEU A 163 -6.09 19.26 -2.26
N GLU A 164 -5.78 20.56 -2.16
CA GLU A 164 -6.68 21.58 -1.63
C GLU A 164 -7.99 21.67 -2.40
N LYS A 165 -7.92 21.61 -3.73
CA LYS A 165 -9.12 21.61 -4.59
C LYS A 165 -10.03 20.40 -4.38
N ALA A 166 -9.45 19.25 -4.01
CA ALA A 166 -10.16 18.01 -3.78
C ALA A 166 -10.65 17.85 -2.32
N LEU A 167 -10.17 18.69 -1.41
CA LEU A 167 -10.50 18.65 -0.01
C LEU A 167 -12.00 18.96 0.23
N THR A 168 -12.64 18.17 1.07
CA THR A 168 -14.01 18.39 1.51
C THR A 168 -14.13 18.25 3.03
N PRO A 169 -15.22 18.68 3.65
CA PRO A 169 -15.45 18.42 5.09
C PRO A 169 -15.51 16.93 5.48
N LYS A 170 -15.59 16.01 4.51
CA LYS A 170 -15.59 14.56 4.72
C LYS A 170 -14.20 13.95 4.55
N THR A 171 -13.25 14.72 4.07
CA THR A 171 -11.88 14.24 3.88
C THR A 171 -11.23 13.98 5.23
N LYS A 172 -10.77 12.77 5.46
CA LYS A 172 -10.19 12.34 6.74
C LYS A 172 -8.76 11.81 6.57
N VAL A 173 -8.45 11.28 5.40
CA VAL A 173 -7.15 10.62 5.13
C VAL A 173 -6.57 11.12 3.81
N LEU A 174 -5.26 11.30 3.79
CA LEU A 174 -4.43 11.34 2.59
C LEU A 174 -3.65 10.02 2.51
N LEU A 175 -3.79 9.25 1.43
CA LEU A 175 -2.87 8.17 1.11
C LEU A 175 -1.70 8.72 0.32
N PHE A 176 -0.48 8.37 0.74
CA PHE A 176 0.75 8.84 0.13
C PHE A 176 1.69 7.68 -0.16
N CYS A 177 2.08 7.49 -1.42
CA CYS A 177 2.99 6.42 -1.84
C CYS A 177 4.18 7.03 -2.60
N SER A 178 5.38 6.87 -2.04
CA SER A 178 6.62 7.35 -2.67
C SER A 178 7.80 6.47 -2.24
N PRO A 179 8.51 5.85 -3.22
CA PRO A 179 8.27 5.83 -4.68
C PRO A 179 6.90 5.23 -5.05
N SER A 180 6.28 5.77 -6.09
CA SER A 180 4.91 5.42 -6.48
C SER A 180 4.83 4.11 -7.27
N ASN A 181 3.80 3.34 -7.03
CA ASN A 181 3.33 2.27 -7.90
C ASN A 181 2.03 2.75 -8.59
N PRO A 182 1.96 2.87 -9.95
CA PRO A 182 2.84 2.17 -10.91
C PRO A 182 3.94 3.03 -11.55
N THR A 183 4.01 4.34 -11.29
CA THR A 183 4.80 5.27 -12.12
C THR A 183 6.29 5.27 -11.80
N GLY A 184 6.70 4.84 -10.60
CA GLY A 184 8.07 4.98 -10.10
C GLY A 184 8.46 6.42 -9.75
N SER A 185 7.52 7.36 -9.81
CA SER A 185 7.76 8.77 -9.48
C SER A 185 8.07 8.93 -8.00
N VAL A 186 8.97 9.85 -7.68
CA VAL A 186 9.44 10.12 -6.32
C VAL A 186 9.26 11.60 -6.00
N TYR A 187 8.60 11.90 -4.91
CA TYR A 187 8.50 13.26 -4.40
C TYR A 187 9.84 13.72 -3.80
N SER A 188 10.21 14.97 -4.06
CA SER A 188 11.36 15.58 -3.41
C SER A 188 11.09 15.84 -1.92
N PRO A 189 12.12 15.94 -1.07
CA PRO A 189 11.95 16.29 0.35
C PRO A 189 11.15 17.57 0.59
N ALA A 190 11.31 18.56 -0.30
CA ALA A 190 10.56 19.82 -0.22
C ALA A 190 9.05 19.61 -0.47
N GLN A 191 8.70 18.80 -1.48
CA GLN A 191 7.31 18.46 -1.77
C GLN A 191 6.67 17.63 -0.66
N VAL A 192 7.41 16.66 -0.10
CA VAL A 192 6.92 15.86 1.03
C VAL A 192 6.64 16.75 2.23
N LYS A 193 7.55 17.67 2.54
CA LYS A 193 7.38 18.64 3.63
C LYS A 193 6.14 19.52 3.41
N GLU A 194 5.97 20.07 2.20
CA GLU A 194 4.84 20.93 1.84
C GLU A 194 3.50 20.15 1.99
N ILE A 195 3.43 18.91 1.50
CA ILE A 195 2.25 18.05 1.61
C ILE A 195 1.98 17.69 3.09
N GLY A 196 3.02 17.37 3.86
CA GLY A 196 2.89 17.06 5.28
C GLY A 196 2.38 18.24 6.10
N GLU A 197 2.92 19.43 5.89
CA GLU A 197 2.46 20.66 6.55
C GLU A 197 1.00 20.99 6.16
N TRP A 198 0.64 20.78 4.89
CA TRP A 198 -0.73 20.94 4.43
C TRP A 198 -1.69 19.93 5.08
N ALA A 199 -1.31 18.67 5.16
CA ALA A 199 -2.13 17.63 5.79
C ALA A 199 -2.33 17.91 7.28
N LEU A 200 -1.28 18.33 7.99
CA LEU A 200 -1.34 18.71 9.39
C LEU A 200 -2.28 19.91 9.60
N LYS A 201 -2.18 20.96 8.78
CA LYS A 201 -3.05 22.14 8.83
C LYS A 201 -4.53 21.76 8.67
N ASN A 202 -4.83 20.76 7.86
CA ASN A 202 -6.19 20.28 7.59
C ASN A 202 -6.63 19.13 8.51
N ASN A 203 -5.83 18.80 9.54
CA ASN A 203 -6.11 17.73 10.51
C ASN A 203 -6.39 16.37 9.85
N LEU A 204 -5.64 16.03 8.81
CA LEU A 204 -5.77 14.76 8.09
C LEU A 204 -4.84 13.70 8.67
N TRP A 205 -5.31 12.46 8.69
CA TRP A 205 -4.42 11.30 8.79
C TRP A 205 -3.64 11.15 7.48
N VAL A 206 -2.35 10.86 7.58
CA VAL A 206 -1.54 10.48 6.43
C VAL A 206 -1.17 9.00 6.58
N ILE A 207 -1.59 8.19 5.61
CA ILE A 207 -1.18 6.79 5.50
C ILE A 207 -0.12 6.73 4.41
N THR A 208 1.13 6.38 4.79
CA THR A 208 2.24 6.24 3.83
C THR A 208 2.44 4.77 3.45
N ASP A 209 2.74 4.53 2.17
CA ASP A 209 3.23 3.24 1.69
C ASP A 209 4.64 3.44 1.15
N GLU A 210 5.61 2.86 1.84
CA GLU A 210 7.04 3.02 1.60
C GLU A 210 7.71 1.71 1.18
N ILE A 211 6.95 0.78 0.59
CA ILE A 211 7.46 -0.54 0.18
C ILE A 211 8.68 -0.46 -0.73
N TYR A 212 8.81 0.65 -1.47
CA TYR A 212 9.90 0.89 -2.43
C TYR A 212 11.00 1.81 -1.88
N GLU A 213 11.08 2.07 -0.57
CA GLU A 213 12.01 3.02 0.04
C GLU A 213 13.48 2.81 -0.35
N HIS A 214 13.90 1.58 -0.65
CA HIS A 214 15.26 1.22 -1.08
C HIS A 214 15.42 1.09 -2.60
N LEU A 215 14.37 1.28 -3.39
CA LEU A 215 14.40 1.19 -4.85
C LEU A 215 14.47 2.59 -5.49
N LEU A 216 15.48 3.35 -5.08
CA LEU A 216 15.74 4.69 -5.60
C LEU A 216 16.94 4.64 -6.54
N TYR A 217 16.73 5.06 -7.79
CA TYR A 217 17.78 5.20 -8.78
C TYR A 217 18.20 6.67 -8.88
N LEU A 218 19.50 6.93 -9.01
CA LEU A 218 20.06 8.28 -9.14
C LEU A 218 19.98 9.17 -7.88
N SER A 219 20.29 8.61 -6.72
CA SER A 219 20.53 9.37 -5.46
C SER A 219 19.49 10.43 -5.08
N LEU A 220 18.24 10.25 -5.44
CA LEU A 220 17.15 11.01 -4.82
C LEU A 220 16.96 10.45 -3.42
N ILE A 221 17.68 11.06 -2.52
CA ILE A 221 17.91 10.60 -1.16
C ILE A 221 16.73 10.92 -0.26
N HIS A 222 16.39 9.89 0.50
CA HIS A 222 15.84 9.90 1.85
C HIS A 222 14.96 11.09 2.24
N ILE A 223 13.77 10.77 2.40
CA ILE A 223 12.80 11.54 3.17
C ILE A 223 13.05 11.30 4.64
#